data_665e05f1581ee47da95e8c41443728fe
#
_entry.id   665e05f1581ee47da95e8c41443728fe
#
_cell.length_a   1.000
_cell.length_b   1.000
_cell.length_c   1.000
_cell.angle_alpha   90.00
_cell.angle_beta   90.00
_cell.angle_gamma   90.00
#
_symmetry.space_group_name_H-M   'P 1'
#
loop_
_entity.id
_entity.type
_entity.pdbx_description
1 polymer ?
#
loop_
_entity_poly.entity_id
_entity_poly.type
_entity_poly.pdbx_seq_one_letter_code
_entity_poly.pdbx_strand_id
1 'polypeptide(L)'
;FYKADWQNKNYETPDYGKELVSNSYDREKWTRALTACQEALTAAKAAGHELFDIETANKKAERDGVELSFIPGKEEDTPENQEFKERVRMFQYLVASNESDGNNELIWGVNTKRMGPSDYWPTISQAPRKIIKTNGTTWHSMSGWSFNAPTLNTVQRFYTENGKLPADDNDFYRKSEWYTRFYEGTSSPALERDDIDKEDVKNDIIKFNVGREARYYAWIAFDGCQYATNIRDGE
;
A
#
# COMPACT_ATOMS: atom_id res chain seq x y z
N PHE A 1 13.30 9.93 -8.81
CA PHE A 1 13.97 11.10 -9.36
C PHE A 1 14.30 10.81 -10.83
N TYR A 2 13.66 11.52 -11.75
CA TYR A 2 14.07 11.54 -13.14
C TYR A 2 15.41 12.26 -13.22
N LYS A 3 16.36 11.68 -13.90
CA LYS A 3 17.58 12.40 -14.21
C LYS A 3 17.25 13.49 -15.20
N ALA A 4 17.56 14.73 -14.87
CA ALA A 4 17.28 15.88 -15.72
C ALA A 4 17.92 15.75 -17.12
N ASP A 5 19.09 15.12 -17.19
CA ASP A 5 19.76 14.85 -18.46
C ASP A 5 18.97 13.91 -19.38
N TRP A 6 18.26 12.93 -18.82
CA TRP A 6 17.38 12.06 -19.60
C TRP A 6 16.17 12.82 -20.13
N GLN A 7 15.52 13.62 -19.28
CA GLN A 7 14.37 14.46 -19.67
C GLN A 7 14.73 15.45 -20.78
N ASN A 8 15.89 16.11 -20.63
CA ASN A 8 16.35 17.13 -21.58
C ASN A 8 16.84 16.54 -22.90
N LYS A 9 17.15 15.25 -22.94
CA LYS A 9 17.61 14.54 -24.13
C LYS A 9 16.56 13.68 -24.81
N ASN A 10 15.32 13.77 -24.40
CA ASN A 10 14.26 13.00 -25.04
C ASN A 10 13.95 13.56 -26.43
N TYR A 11 14.46 12.89 -27.45
CA TYR A 11 14.40 13.31 -28.85
C TYR A 11 13.04 13.14 -29.53
N GLU A 12 12.10 12.47 -28.89
CA GLU A 12 10.75 12.26 -29.41
C GLU A 12 9.81 13.44 -29.13
N THR A 13 10.29 14.44 -28.39
CA THR A 13 9.50 15.63 -28.06
C THR A 13 9.79 16.80 -29.01
N PRO A 14 8.82 17.71 -29.27
CA PRO A 14 9.05 18.92 -30.02
C PRO A 14 10.12 19.84 -29.42
N ASP A 15 10.40 19.66 -28.14
CA ASP A 15 11.36 20.45 -27.36
C ASP A 15 12.75 19.80 -27.27
N TYR A 16 13.03 18.83 -28.13
CA TYR A 16 14.34 18.21 -28.17
C TYR A 16 15.47 19.23 -28.25
N GLY A 17 16.46 19.06 -27.37
CA GLY A 17 17.60 19.96 -27.26
C GLY A 17 17.36 21.20 -26.39
N LYS A 18 16.14 21.43 -25.90
CA LYS A 18 15.87 22.48 -24.91
C LYS A 18 16.03 21.93 -23.49
N GLU A 19 16.48 22.77 -22.59
CA GLU A 19 16.52 22.45 -21.16
C GLU A 19 15.10 22.54 -20.57
N LEU A 20 14.45 21.39 -20.38
CA LEU A 20 13.12 21.31 -19.79
C LEU A 20 13.18 21.24 -18.26
N VAL A 21 14.25 20.64 -17.75
CA VAL A 21 14.50 20.47 -16.31
C VAL A 21 15.95 20.85 -16.00
N SER A 22 16.17 21.69 -14.99
CA SER A 22 17.52 22.13 -14.60
C SER A 22 18.42 20.94 -14.23
N ASN A 23 19.62 20.90 -14.84
CA ASN A 23 20.64 19.90 -14.57
C ASN A 23 21.52 20.27 -13.36
N SER A 24 21.42 21.50 -12.86
CA SER A 24 22.22 21.98 -11.74
C SER A 24 21.45 21.92 -10.43
N TYR A 25 22.17 21.54 -9.37
CA TYR A 25 21.64 21.65 -8.01
C TYR A 25 21.53 23.15 -7.65
N ASP A 26 20.36 23.53 -7.15
CA ASP A 26 20.10 24.90 -6.70
C ASP A 26 19.43 24.82 -5.31
N ARG A 27 20.22 25.21 -4.30
CA ARG A 27 19.77 25.20 -2.90
C ARG A 27 18.59 26.18 -2.68
N GLU A 28 18.54 27.27 -3.41
CA GLU A 28 17.48 28.26 -3.24
C GLU A 28 16.11 27.69 -3.62
N LYS A 29 16.04 26.86 -4.66
CA LYS A 29 14.81 26.16 -5.03
C LYS A 29 14.32 25.22 -3.91
N TRP A 30 15.23 24.53 -3.24
CA TRP A 30 14.89 23.68 -2.11
C TRP A 30 14.44 24.51 -0.89
N THR A 31 15.07 25.64 -0.62
CA THR A 31 14.68 26.55 0.45
C THR A 31 13.27 27.12 0.20
N ARG A 32 12.96 27.52 -1.03
CA ARG A 32 11.61 27.96 -1.41
C ARG A 32 10.57 26.87 -1.24
N ALA A 33 10.89 25.65 -1.65
CA ALA A 33 9.99 24.49 -1.47
C ALA A 33 9.73 24.22 0.02
N LEU A 34 10.78 24.24 0.86
CA LEU A 34 10.65 24.06 2.30
C LEU A 34 9.74 25.13 2.92
N THR A 35 9.97 26.41 2.58
CA THR A 35 9.15 27.52 3.08
C THR A 35 7.69 27.34 2.70
N ALA A 36 7.40 27.03 1.44
CA ALA A 36 6.04 26.79 0.97
C ALA A 36 5.36 25.61 1.68
N CYS A 37 6.09 24.51 1.95
CA CYS A 37 5.56 23.40 2.72
C CYS A 37 5.26 23.79 4.19
N GLN A 38 6.11 24.59 4.81
CA GLN A 38 5.90 25.07 6.19
C GLN A 38 4.69 26.00 6.28
N GLU A 39 4.52 26.91 5.31
CA GLU A 39 3.36 27.79 5.19
C GLU A 39 2.08 26.98 5.01
N ALA A 40 2.09 25.97 4.12
CA ALA A 40 0.95 25.09 3.89
C ALA A 40 0.55 24.33 5.17
N LEU A 41 1.51 23.75 5.92
CA LEU A 41 1.25 23.09 7.19
C LEU A 41 0.67 24.04 8.24
N THR A 42 1.15 25.28 8.29
CA THR A 42 0.65 26.29 9.20
C THR A 42 -0.81 26.65 8.87
N ALA A 43 -1.10 26.86 7.59
CA ALA A 43 -2.45 27.17 7.12
C ALA A 43 -3.41 25.99 7.36
N ALA A 44 -2.98 24.76 7.10
CA ALA A 44 -3.79 23.57 7.35
C ALA A 44 -4.17 23.42 8.82
N LYS A 45 -3.20 23.56 9.73
CA LYS A 45 -3.46 23.55 11.19
C LYS A 45 -4.42 24.65 11.62
N ALA A 46 -4.25 25.86 11.09
CA ALA A 46 -5.14 26.98 11.38
C ALA A 46 -6.57 26.77 10.86
N ALA A 47 -6.72 25.98 9.80
CA ALA A 47 -8.01 25.56 9.24
C ALA A 47 -8.64 24.36 9.95
N GLY A 48 -7.98 23.78 10.96
CA GLY A 48 -8.50 22.63 11.73
C GLY A 48 -8.15 21.27 11.13
N HIS A 49 -7.22 21.20 10.18
CA HIS A 49 -6.74 19.93 9.68
C HIS A 49 -5.86 19.22 10.73
N GLU A 50 -6.08 17.93 10.87
CA GLU A 50 -5.38 17.05 11.80
C GLU A 50 -4.93 15.78 11.09
N LEU A 51 -3.89 15.13 11.61
CA LEU A 51 -3.46 13.83 11.09
C LEU A 51 -4.55 12.79 11.32
N PHE A 52 -4.75 11.95 10.32
CA PHE A 52 -5.67 10.81 10.43
C PHE A 52 -5.15 9.82 11.47
N ASP A 53 -6.01 9.35 12.35
CA ASP A 53 -5.62 8.55 13.50
C ASP A 53 -6.27 7.16 13.55
N ILE A 54 -5.78 6.35 14.48
CA ILE A 54 -6.24 4.97 14.68
C ILE A 54 -7.72 4.95 15.12
N GLU A 55 -8.14 5.87 15.97
CA GLU A 55 -9.50 5.91 16.48
C GLU A 55 -10.53 6.16 15.37
N THR A 56 -10.24 7.11 14.49
CA THR A 56 -11.06 7.41 13.31
C THR A 56 -11.12 6.21 12.35
N ALA A 57 -9.97 5.56 12.11
CA ALA A 57 -9.91 4.37 11.29
C ALA A 57 -10.72 3.20 11.87
N ASN A 58 -10.65 3.00 13.18
CA ASN A 58 -11.38 1.93 13.87
C ASN A 58 -12.90 2.17 13.80
N LYS A 59 -13.36 3.40 14.03
CA LYS A 59 -14.79 3.76 13.90
C LYS A 59 -15.32 3.50 12.48
N LYS A 60 -14.50 3.82 11.47
CA LYS A 60 -14.86 3.52 10.08
C LYS A 60 -14.91 2.02 9.82
N ALA A 61 -13.93 1.26 10.28
CA ALA A 61 -13.87 -0.19 10.12
C ALA A 61 -15.06 -0.91 10.80
N GLU A 62 -15.44 -0.46 11.99
CA GLU A 62 -16.61 -0.97 12.70
C GLU A 62 -17.91 -0.73 11.89
N ARG A 63 -18.08 0.50 11.38
CA ARG A 63 -19.22 0.85 10.52
C ARG A 63 -19.25 0.00 9.24
N ASP A 64 -18.09 -0.26 8.65
CA ASP A 64 -17.94 -0.99 7.40
C ASP A 64 -17.93 -2.53 7.61
N GLY A 65 -17.89 -3.00 8.87
CA GLY A 65 -17.81 -4.42 9.21
C GLY A 65 -16.49 -5.08 8.80
N VAL A 66 -15.38 -4.31 8.80
CA VAL A 66 -14.07 -4.79 8.36
C VAL A 66 -13.20 -5.17 9.55
N GLU A 67 -12.76 -6.42 9.60
CA GLU A 67 -11.86 -6.95 10.61
C GLU A 67 -10.40 -6.51 10.39
N LEU A 68 -9.56 -6.73 11.41
CA LEU A 68 -8.11 -6.53 11.28
C LEU A 68 -7.51 -7.55 10.31
N SER A 69 -6.67 -7.07 9.39
CA SER A 69 -6.00 -7.92 8.42
C SER A 69 -5.01 -8.89 9.10
N PHE A 70 -4.90 -10.08 8.53
CA PHE A 70 -3.80 -10.98 8.83
C PHE A 70 -2.46 -10.32 8.45
N ILE A 71 -1.51 -10.32 9.40
CA ILE A 71 -0.15 -9.81 9.18
C ILE A 71 0.82 -10.96 9.51
N PRO A 72 1.69 -11.34 8.56
CA PRO A 72 2.62 -12.44 8.78
C PRO A 72 3.60 -12.14 9.91
N GLY A 73 3.76 -13.10 10.81
CA GLY A 73 4.57 -12.97 12.02
C GLY A 73 3.92 -12.17 13.15
N LYS A 74 2.61 -11.83 13.02
CA LYS A 74 1.83 -11.11 14.02
C LYS A 74 0.52 -11.86 14.34
N GLU A 75 0.54 -13.18 14.31
CA GLU A 75 -0.64 -14.03 14.50
C GLU A 75 -1.13 -14.05 15.94
N GLU A 76 -0.20 -13.97 16.90
CA GLU A 76 -0.52 -13.99 18.32
C GLU A 76 -1.38 -12.78 18.70
N ASP A 77 -2.38 -13.02 19.54
CA ASP A 77 -3.29 -11.98 20.04
C ASP A 77 -2.67 -11.28 21.25
N THR A 78 -1.64 -10.47 20.99
CA THR A 78 -0.99 -9.60 21.99
C THR A 78 -1.39 -8.15 21.76
N PRO A 79 -1.38 -7.30 22.80
CA PRO A 79 -1.67 -5.86 22.66
C PRO A 79 -0.80 -5.18 21.59
N GLU A 80 0.47 -5.54 21.52
CA GLU A 80 1.43 -4.98 20.57
C GLU A 80 1.07 -5.35 19.12
N ASN A 81 0.67 -6.60 18.88
CA ASN A 81 0.25 -7.06 17.57
C ASN A 81 -1.09 -6.46 17.16
N GLN A 82 -2.02 -6.29 18.10
CA GLN A 82 -3.29 -5.62 17.86
C GLN A 82 -3.06 -4.15 17.48
N GLU A 83 -2.25 -3.40 18.23
CA GLU A 83 -1.90 -2.01 17.91
C GLU A 83 -1.20 -1.91 16.54
N PHE A 84 -0.32 -2.86 16.20
CA PHE A 84 0.32 -2.89 14.89
C PHE A 84 -0.69 -3.08 13.76
N LYS A 85 -1.63 -4.03 13.89
CA LYS A 85 -2.69 -4.28 12.91
C LYS A 85 -3.63 -3.08 12.77
N GLU A 86 -3.94 -2.39 13.86
CA GLU A 86 -4.72 -1.15 13.82
C GLU A 86 -3.99 -0.01 13.09
N ARG A 87 -2.67 0.09 13.23
CA ARG A 87 -1.85 1.01 12.41
C ARG A 87 -1.90 0.66 10.93
N VAL A 88 -1.83 -0.62 10.57
CA VAL A 88 -2.00 -1.05 9.17
C VAL A 88 -3.36 -0.60 8.65
N ARG A 89 -4.44 -0.86 9.40
CA ARG A 89 -5.80 -0.41 9.08
C ARG A 89 -5.87 1.12 8.91
N MET A 90 -5.27 1.86 9.82
CA MET A 90 -5.22 3.31 9.74
C MET A 90 -4.60 3.78 8.42
N PHE A 91 -3.47 3.22 8.00
CA PHE A 91 -2.84 3.57 6.73
C PHE A 91 -3.66 3.13 5.50
N GLN A 92 -4.41 2.04 5.58
CA GLN A 92 -5.34 1.63 4.52
C GLN A 92 -6.47 2.65 4.37
N TYR A 93 -7.09 3.06 5.48
CA TYR A 93 -8.17 4.03 5.46
C TYR A 93 -7.71 5.46 5.19
N LEU A 94 -6.49 5.84 5.55
CA LEU A 94 -5.93 7.15 5.23
C LEU A 94 -6.06 7.48 3.73
N VAL A 95 -5.80 6.52 2.86
CA VAL A 95 -5.87 6.71 1.40
C VAL A 95 -7.23 6.37 0.79
N ALA A 96 -8.12 5.71 1.54
CA ALA A 96 -9.43 5.26 1.08
C ALA A 96 -10.60 6.06 1.67
N SER A 97 -10.33 6.99 2.59
CA SER A 97 -11.34 7.81 3.27
C SER A 97 -11.34 9.23 2.77
N ASN A 98 -12.49 9.86 2.84
CA ASN A 98 -12.67 11.26 2.54
C ASN A 98 -13.05 12.06 3.82
N GLU A 99 -13.28 13.36 3.67
CA GLU A 99 -13.66 14.24 4.79
C GLU A 99 -14.93 13.76 5.51
N SER A 100 -15.93 13.27 4.77
CA SER A 100 -17.18 12.76 5.37
C SER A 100 -16.98 11.48 6.19
N ASP A 101 -15.85 10.80 6.02
CA ASP A 101 -15.41 9.67 6.84
C ASP A 101 -14.58 10.10 8.08
N GLY A 102 -14.38 11.41 8.28
CA GLY A 102 -13.56 11.95 9.34
C GLY A 102 -12.08 12.12 8.98
N ASN A 103 -11.71 11.98 7.71
CA ASN A 103 -10.33 12.20 7.27
C ASN A 103 -10.02 13.69 7.13
N ASN A 104 -9.67 14.31 8.25
CA ASN A 104 -9.29 15.73 8.31
C ASN A 104 -7.84 15.99 7.87
N GLU A 105 -7.08 14.98 7.57
CA GLU A 105 -5.73 15.13 6.98
C GLU A 105 -5.79 15.55 5.52
N LEU A 106 -6.88 15.26 4.83
CA LEU A 106 -7.08 15.60 3.44
C LEU A 106 -7.28 17.10 3.24
N ILE A 107 -6.25 17.80 2.76
CA ILE A 107 -6.30 19.25 2.48
C ILE A 107 -6.97 19.51 1.13
N TRP A 108 -6.72 18.68 0.15
CA TRP A 108 -7.24 18.82 -1.20
C TRP A 108 -7.35 17.47 -1.90
N GLY A 109 -8.45 17.23 -2.55
CA GLY A 109 -8.71 16.02 -3.30
C GLY A 109 -9.35 16.30 -4.65
N VAL A 110 -9.06 15.46 -5.63
CA VAL A 110 -9.76 15.48 -6.92
C VAL A 110 -10.91 14.50 -6.86
N ASN A 111 -12.14 15.01 -6.92
CA ASN A 111 -13.31 14.17 -7.13
C ASN A 111 -13.31 13.70 -8.59
N THR A 112 -12.96 12.46 -8.79
CA THR A 112 -13.08 11.85 -10.11
C THR A 112 -14.56 11.70 -10.50
N LYS A 113 -14.84 11.92 -11.77
CA LYS A 113 -16.15 11.64 -12.35
C LYS A 113 -16.55 10.20 -12.00
N ARG A 114 -17.83 9.98 -11.70
CA ARG A 114 -18.37 8.64 -11.50
C ARG A 114 -17.94 7.73 -12.66
N MET A 115 -17.29 6.62 -12.33
CA MET A 115 -16.79 5.68 -13.33
C MET A 115 -17.96 5.13 -14.15
N GLY A 116 -17.85 5.26 -15.46
CA GLY A 116 -18.76 4.61 -16.39
C GLY A 116 -18.37 3.15 -16.63
N PRO A 117 -19.22 2.36 -17.29
CA PRO A 117 -18.89 0.96 -17.63
C PRO A 117 -17.58 0.80 -18.41
N SER A 118 -17.18 1.80 -19.19
CA SER A 118 -15.92 1.82 -19.94
C SER A 118 -14.68 2.02 -19.07
N ASP A 119 -14.85 2.54 -17.85
CA ASP A 119 -13.74 2.83 -16.94
C ASP A 119 -13.50 1.67 -15.95
N TYR A 120 -14.44 0.73 -15.90
CA TYR A 120 -14.41 -0.40 -14.97
C TYR A 120 -13.24 -1.36 -15.25
N TRP A 121 -13.07 -1.77 -16.50
CA TRP A 121 -12.02 -2.72 -16.88
C TRP A 121 -10.60 -2.22 -16.63
N PRO A 122 -10.21 -0.98 -17.00
CA PRO A 122 -8.90 -0.45 -16.68
C PRO A 122 -8.61 -0.44 -15.18
N THR A 123 -9.60 -0.13 -14.35
CA THR A 123 -9.44 -0.06 -12.89
C THR A 123 -9.28 -1.45 -12.28
N ILE A 124 -10.09 -2.41 -12.68
CA ILE A 124 -10.00 -3.79 -12.18
C ILE A 124 -8.71 -4.46 -12.63
N SER A 125 -8.29 -4.23 -13.88
CA SER A 125 -7.07 -4.84 -14.40
C SER A 125 -5.80 -4.37 -13.68
N GLN A 126 -5.85 -3.21 -13.05
CA GLN A 126 -4.74 -2.67 -12.25
C GLN A 126 -4.68 -3.30 -10.85
N ALA A 127 -5.80 -3.75 -10.32
CA ALA A 127 -5.85 -4.37 -9.00
C ALA A 127 -5.09 -5.71 -8.98
N PRO A 128 -4.49 -6.08 -7.83
CA PRO A 128 -3.92 -7.41 -7.67
C PRO A 128 -5.03 -8.48 -7.78
N ARG A 129 -4.66 -9.65 -8.25
CA ARG A 129 -5.55 -10.80 -8.26
C ARG A 129 -5.88 -11.21 -6.83
N LYS A 130 -7.15 -11.44 -6.54
CA LYS A 130 -7.63 -11.75 -5.20
C LYS A 130 -8.25 -13.13 -5.18
N ILE A 131 -8.11 -13.78 -4.06
CA ILE A 131 -8.90 -14.94 -3.70
C ILE A 131 -9.84 -14.49 -2.59
N ILE A 132 -11.13 -14.67 -2.78
CA ILE A 132 -12.15 -14.32 -1.80
C ILE A 132 -12.98 -15.54 -1.45
N LYS A 133 -13.51 -15.56 -0.24
CA LYS A 133 -14.46 -16.56 0.22
C LYS A 133 -15.87 -15.97 0.12
N THR A 134 -16.67 -16.57 -0.73
CA THR A 134 -18.08 -16.20 -0.85
C THR A 134 -18.94 -17.16 -0.06
N ASN A 135 -20.02 -16.65 0.57
CA ASN A 135 -20.97 -17.44 1.37
C ASN A 135 -20.32 -18.27 2.49
N GLY A 136 -19.17 -17.80 3.02
CA GLY A 136 -18.50 -18.45 4.11
C GLY A 136 -17.91 -19.84 3.80
N THR A 137 -18.04 -20.37 2.59
CA THR A 137 -17.68 -21.76 2.28
C THR A 137 -16.81 -21.95 1.04
N THR A 138 -16.94 -21.11 0.02
CA THR A 138 -16.28 -21.33 -1.27
C THR A 138 -15.31 -20.20 -1.59
N TRP A 139 -14.08 -20.55 -1.92
CA TRP A 139 -13.06 -19.61 -2.38
C TRP A 139 -13.16 -19.41 -3.89
N HIS A 140 -13.12 -18.17 -4.32
CA HIS A 140 -13.13 -17.81 -5.73
C HIS A 140 -11.96 -16.89 -6.08
N SER A 141 -11.40 -17.07 -7.26
CA SER A 141 -10.48 -16.13 -7.85
C SER A 141 -11.26 -14.94 -8.42
N MET A 142 -11.01 -13.75 -7.90
CA MET A 142 -11.62 -12.52 -8.39
C MET A 142 -10.74 -11.83 -9.43
N SER A 143 -11.42 -11.14 -10.36
CA SER A 143 -10.78 -10.35 -11.42
C SER A 143 -9.76 -9.37 -10.82
N GLY A 144 -8.56 -9.50 -11.23
CA GLY A 144 -7.44 -8.61 -10.96
C GLY A 144 -6.29 -9.14 -11.80
N TRP A 145 -5.62 -8.28 -12.54
CA TRP A 145 -4.63 -8.70 -13.53
C TRP A 145 -3.24 -8.24 -13.17
N SER A 146 -3.13 -7.54 -12.02
CA SER A 146 -1.84 -7.03 -11.47
C SER A 146 -1.04 -6.23 -12.50
N PHE A 147 -1.70 -5.45 -13.36
CA PHE A 147 -1.02 -4.64 -14.38
C PHE A 147 -0.18 -3.53 -13.78
N ASN A 148 -0.50 -3.08 -12.57
CA ASN A 148 0.31 -2.14 -11.83
C ASN A 148 1.01 -2.84 -10.68
N ALA A 149 2.31 -2.92 -10.76
CA ALA A 149 3.15 -3.38 -9.67
C ALA A 149 4.20 -2.31 -9.34
N PRO A 150 4.50 -2.06 -8.07
CA PRO A 150 5.61 -1.21 -7.70
C PRO A 150 6.93 -1.85 -8.14
N THR A 151 7.91 -1.04 -8.50
CA THR A 151 9.25 -1.57 -8.77
C THR A 151 9.85 -2.15 -7.50
N LEU A 152 10.70 -3.17 -7.63
CA LEU A 152 11.40 -3.76 -6.49
C LEU A 152 12.19 -2.69 -5.69
N ASN A 153 12.77 -1.72 -6.36
CA ASN A 153 13.44 -0.59 -5.72
C ASN A 153 12.50 0.23 -4.82
N THR A 154 11.25 0.44 -5.23
CA THR A 154 10.23 1.10 -4.40
C THR A 154 9.89 0.24 -3.19
N VAL A 155 9.68 -1.06 -3.37
CA VAL A 155 9.35 -2.01 -2.30
C VAL A 155 10.48 -2.10 -1.26
N GLN A 156 11.74 -2.05 -1.70
CA GLN A 156 12.91 -2.07 -0.82
C GLN A 156 13.10 -0.78 0.00
N ARG A 157 12.40 0.30 -0.34
CA ARG A 157 12.46 1.57 0.41
C ARG A 157 11.50 1.65 1.58
N PHE A 158 10.57 0.73 1.71
CA PHE A 158 9.82 0.58 2.96
C PHE A 158 10.73 0.03 4.05
N TYR A 159 10.57 0.51 5.26
CA TYR A 159 11.39 0.10 6.39
C TYR A 159 11.01 -1.27 6.93
N THR A 160 11.91 -1.88 7.68
CA THR A 160 11.60 -2.94 8.63
C THR A 160 10.87 -2.33 9.83
N GLU A 161 10.30 -3.15 10.69
CA GLU A 161 9.69 -2.67 11.94
C GLU A 161 10.73 -2.04 12.91
N ASN A 162 12.03 -2.23 12.66
CA ASN A 162 13.10 -1.57 13.38
C ASN A 162 13.43 -0.16 12.84
N GLY A 163 12.69 0.33 11.84
CA GLY A 163 12.88 1.65 11.24
C GLY A 163 14.12 1.79 10.35
N LYS A 164 14.63 0.66 9.84
CA LYS A 164 15.81 0.62 8.95
C LYS A 164 15.41 0.10 7.57
N LEU A 165 16.19 0.41 6.54
CA LEU A 165 16.02 -0.27 5.26
C LEU A 165 16.39 -1.76 5.41
N PRO A 166 15.69 -2.68 4.71
CA PRO A 166 15.95 -4.12 4.82
C PRO A 166 17.40 -4.53 4.59
N ALA A 167 18.11 -3.81 3.72
CA ALA A 167 19.54 -4.08 3.44
C ALA A 167 20.50 -3.58 4.53
N ASP A 168 20.04 -2.64 5.37
CA ASP A 168 20.82 -1.96 6.40
C ASP A 168 20.46 -2.43 7.83
N ASP A 169 19.47 -3.34 7.94
CA ASP A 169 19.00 -3.88 9.20
C ASP A 169 19.63 -5.25 9.47
N ASN A 170 20.54 -5.30 10.44
CA ASN A 170 21.25 -6.54 10.83
C ASN A 170 20.31 -7.56 11.53
N ASP A 171 19.18 -7.10 12.06
CA ASP A 171 18.18 -7.94 12.74
C ASP A 171 17.12 -8.46 11.76
N PHE A 172 17.15 -8.01 10.51
CA PHE A 172 16.29 -8.47 9.44
C PHE A 172 16.92 -9.68 8.70
N TYR A 173 16.13 -10.39 7.93
CA TYR A 173 16.59 -11.54 7.14
C TYR A 173 17.73 -11.15 6.18
N ARG A 174 18.71 -12.02 6.03
CA ARG A 174 19.81 -11.82 5.09
C ARG A 174 19.27 -11.79 3.64
N LYS A 175 19.90 -11.01 2.80
CA LYS A 175 19.48 -10.85 1.39
C LYS A 175 19.37 -12.20 0.63
N SER A 176 20.19 -13.16 0.99
CA SER A 176 20.14 -14.52 0.42
C SER A 176 18.89 -15.31 0.83
N GLU A 177 18.20 -14.89 1.89
CA GLU A 177 17.01 -15.55 2.44
C GLU A 177 15.72 -14.85 2.03
N TRP A 178 15.77 -13.64 1.49
CA TRP A 178 14.60 -12.80 1.22
C TRP A 178 13.50 -13.50 0.43
N TYR A 179 13.90 -14.33 -0.54
CA TYR A 179 12.95 -15.03 -1.42
C TYR A 179 12.67 -16.48 -0.97
N THR A 180 13.12 -16.87 0.22
CA THR A 180 12.71 -18.14 0.82
C THR A 180 11.39 -17.96 1.59
N ARG A 181 10.62 -19.04 1.69
CA ARG A 181 9.34 -19.02 2.40
C ARG A 181 9.53 -18.76 3.90
N PHE A 182 8.57 -18.08 4.47
CA PHE A 182 8.53 -17.83 5.90
C PHE A 182 7.85 -18.97 6.65
N TYR A 183 6.69 -19.44 6.19
CA TYR A 183 6.01 -20.59 6.77
C TYR A 183 6.47 -21.89 6.14
N GLU A 184 6.49 -22.93 6.97
CA GLU A 184 6.67 -24.31 6.49
C GLU A 184 5.32 -24.83 5.98
N GLY A 185 5.30 -25.42 4.79
CA GLY A 185 4.08 -25.95 4.18
C GLY A 185 4.19 -26.12 2.67
N THR A 186 3.13 -26.60 2.06
CA THR A 186 3.01 -26.72 0.61
C THR A 186 2.62 -25.38 -0.01
N SER A 187 3.01 -25.16 -1.26
CA SER A 187 2.55 -24.00 -2.02
C SER A 187 1.05 -24.03 -2.22
N SER A 188 0.45 -22.85 -2.29
CA SER A 188 -0.91 -22.75 -2.80
C SER A 188 -1.03 -23.41 -4.15
N PRO A 189 -2.09 -24.16 -4.40
CA PRO A 189 -2.41 -24.64 -5.73
C PRO A 189 -2.64 -23.46 -6.66
N ALA A 190 -2.55 -23.70 -7.97
CA ALA A 190 -2.77 -22.66 -8.98
C ALA A 190 -4.13 -21.95 -8.74
N LEU A 191 -4.12 -20.62 -8.90
CA LEU A 191 -5.21 -19.69 -8.57
C LEU A 191 -6.58 -19.92 -9.30
N GLU A 192 -6.71 -20.99 -10.04
CA GLU A 192 -7.93 -21.33 -10.81
C GLU A 192 -8.78 -22.41 -10.14
N ARG A 193 -8.40 -22.84 -8.93
CA ARG A 193 -9.08 -23.91 -8.22
C ARG A 193 -10.02 -23.37 -7.16
N ASP A 194 -11.20 -23.95 -7.07
CA ASP A 194 -12.25 -23.62 -6.09
C ASP A 194 -11.96 -24.22 -4.69
N ASP A 195 -10.91 -25.03 -4.56
CA ASP A 195 -10.57 -25.79 -3.35
C ASP A 195 -9.32 -25.24 -2.60
N ILE A 196 -8.99 -23.95 -2.79
CA ILE A 196 -7.84 -23.32 -2.13
C ILE A 196 -8.12 -23.15 -0.64
N ASP A 197 -7.24 -23.68 0.20
CA ASP A 197 -7.26 -23.44 1.65
C ASP A 197 -6.54 -22.12 1.99
N LYS A 198 -7.09 -21.37 2.94
CA LYS A 198 -6.50 -20.14 3.47
C LYS A 198 -5.09 -20.40 4.04
N GLU A 199 -4.88 -21.53 4.68
CA GLU A 199 -3.59 -21.90 5.25
C GLU A 199 -2.53 -22.16 4.16
N ASP A 200 -2.94 -22.72 3.03
CA ASP A 200 -2.03 -22.95 1.90
C ASP A 200 -1.59 -21.62 1.27
N VAL A 201 -2.46 -20.62 1.23
CA VAL A 201 -2.15 -19.30 0.66
C VAL A 201 -1.06 -18.61 1.47
N LYS A 202 -1.10 -18.66 2.81
CA LYS A 202 -0.06 -18.05 3.65
C LYS A 202 1.32 -18.68 3.46
N ASN A 203 1.39 -19.95 3.04
CA ASN A 203 2.67 -20.65 2.82
C ASN A 203 3.47 -20.08 1.64
N ASP A 204 2.88 -19.22 0.81
CA ASP A 204 3.59 -18.52 -0.27
C ASP A 204 4.28 -17.23 0.19
N ILE A 205 4.08 -16.82 1.44
CA ILE A 205 4.71 -15.62 1.99
C ILE A 205 6.22 -15.84 2.11
N ILE A 206 6.99 -14.95 1.48
CA ILE A 206 8.45 -14.95 1.56
C ILE A 206 8.94 -14.11 2.75
N LYS A 207 10.13 -14.42 3.26
CA LYS A 207 10.73 -13.73 4.42
C LYS A 207 10.90 -12.23 4.19
N PHE A 208 11.10 -11.79 2.95
CA PHE A 208 11.16 -10.36 2.62
C PHE A 208 9.91 -9.58 2.99
N ASN A 209 8.75 -10.23 3.05
CA ASN A 209 7.46 -9.62 3.38
C ASN A 209 7.11 -9.69 4.88
N VAL A 210 8.01 -10.17 5.74
CA VAL A 210 7.77 -10.32 7.19
C VAL A 210 8.63 -9.33 7.97
N GLY A 211 8.12 -8.81 9.10
CA GLY A 211 8.85 -7.84 9.93
C GLY A 211 9.02 -6.48 9.24
N ARG A 212 8.03 -6.04 8.47
CA ARG A 212 8.02 -4.75 7.78
C ARG A 212 7.16 -3.72 8.54
N GLU A 213 7.38 -2.45 8.24
CA GLU A 213 6.58 -1.36 8.81
C GLU A 213 5.09 -1.44 8.42
N ALA A 214 4.20 -0.82 9.19
CA ALA A 214 2.75 -0.89 8.97
C ALA A 214 2.31 -0.37 7.59
N ARG A 215 2.96 0.67 7.05
CA ARG A 215 2.68 1.19 5.69
C ARG A 215 2.94 0.16 4.59
N TYR A 216 3.91 -0.72 4.80
CA TYR A 216 4.18 -1.80 3.87
C TYR A 216 2.95 -2.69 3.69
N TYR A 217 2.40 -3.19 4.79
CA TYR A 217 1.23 -4.06 4.76
C TYR A 217 -0.05 -3.35 4.32
N ALA A 218 -0.11 -2.04 4.51
CA ALA A 218 -1.26 -1.25 4.07
C ALA A 218 -1.29 -1.02 2.55
N TRP A 219 -0.11 -0.89 1.90
CA TRP A 219 -0.03 -0.39 0.52
C TRP A 219 0.61 -1.35 -0.48
N ILE A 220 1.31 -2.38 -0.01
CA ILE A 220 1.97 -3.35 -0.87
C ILE A 220 1.24 -4.69 -0.83
N ALA A 221 0.74 -5.09 -2.00
CA ALA A 221 0.21 -6.42 -2.19
C ALA A 221 1.33 -7.42 -2.49
N PHE A 222 1.27 -8.57 -1.84
CA PHE A 222 2.19 -9.68 -2.07
C PHE A 222 1.45 -11.01 -1.93
N ASP A 223 2.03 -12.08 -2.43
CA ASP A 223 1.43 -13.40 -2.35
C ASP A 223 1.23 -13.83 -0.89
N GLY A 224 0.03 -14.28 -0.56
CA GLY A 224 -0.37 -14.66 0.79
C GLY A 224 -0.82 -13.52 1.70
N CYS A 225 -0.76 -12.25 1.27
CA CYS A 225 -1.28 -11.15 2.07
C CYS A 225 -2.82 -11.14 2.10
N GLN A 226 -3.37 -10.64 3.19
CA GLN A 226 -4.80 -10.38 3.30
C GLN A 226 -5.07 -8.89 3.07
N TYR A 227 -5.98 -8.60 2.14
CA TYR A 227 -6.57 -7.28 1.99
C TYR A 227 -7.86 -7.21 2.78
N ALA A 228 -8.04 -6.12 3.52
CA ALA A 228 -9.36 -5.77 4.03
C ALA A 228 -10.27 -5.51 2.82
N THR A 229 -11.27 -6.35 2.62
CA THR A 229 -12.27 -6.19 1.57
C THR A 229 -13.62 -6.00 2.21
N ASN A 230 -14.41 -5.03 1.72
CA ASN A 230 -15.79 -4.81 2.14
C ASN A 230 -16.77 -5.74 1.39
N ILE A 231 -16.29 -6.86 0.89
CA ILE A 231 -17.16 -7.83 0.24
C ILE A 231 -17.95 -8.52 1.35
N ARG A 232 -19.22 -8.18 1.45
CA ARG A 232 -20.15 -8.85 2.36
C ARG A 232 -20.54 -10.19 1.76
N ASP A 233 -20.74 -11.18 2.64
CA ASP A 233 -21.30 -12.44 2.22
C ASP A 233 -22.64 -12.20 1.50
N GLY A 234 -22.71 -12.63 0.24
CA GLY A 234 -23.93 -12.53 -0.57
C GLY A 234 -24.04 -11.36 -1.54
N GLU A 235 -22.99 -10.54 -1.71
CA GLU A 235 -22.92 -9.51 -2.77
C GLU A 235 -22.06 -9.96 -3.95
#